data_2eeaa1024fe3d42287326587762e0746
#
_entry.id   2eeaa1024fe3d42287326587762e0746
#
_cell.length_a   1.000
_cell.length_b   1.000
_cell.length_c   1.000
_cell.angle_alpha   90.00
_cell.angle_beta   90.00
_cell.angle_gamma   90.00
#
_symmetry.space_group_name_H-M   'P 1'
#
loop_
_entity.id
_entity.type
_entity.pdbx_description
1 polymer ?
#
loop_
_entity_poly.entity_id
_entity_poly.type
_entity_poly.pdbx_seq_one_letter_code
_entity_poly.pdbx_strand_id
1 'polypeptide(L)'
;MSNITLRKNQKNQLNNTGINQQKLRAFAGELAKDIHTQDDLAELSASLVKMTIEAALGAEMEHHLGYAKHEQNTQDIDISNNTRNGYYPKTIKGSHGEVEIFVPRDRSSSFEPIIIEKGQTRLGSFDNQILSLYAKGMSTRDIVSTFKEIDLAIK
;
A
#
# COMPACT_ATOMS: atom_id res chain seq x y z
N MET A 1 0.10 13.97 -41.13
CA MET A 1 1.18 14.60 -40.32
C MET A 1 0.84 14.77 -38.85
N SER A 2 -0.42 14.78 -38.44
CA SER A 2 -0.83 14.90 -37.02
C SER A 2 -0.58 13.66 -36.20
N ASN A 3 -0.53 12.47 -36.80
CA ASN A 3 -0.39 11.19 -36.06
C ASN A 3 1.01 10.95 -35.49
N ILE A 4 2.06 11.56 -36.08
CA ILE A 4 3.44 11.39 -35.61
C ILE A 4 3.71 12.26 -34.37
N THR A 5 3.09 13.43 -34.31
CA THR A 5 3.22 14.37 -33.19
C THR A 5 2.45 13.85 -31.96
N LEU A 6 1.29 13.24 -32.16
CA LEU A 6 0.49 12.63 -31.11
C LEU A 6 1.20 11.40 -30.47
N ARG A 7 1.87 10.59 -31.30
CA ARG A 7 2.65 9.44 -30.80
C ARG A 7 3.89 9.86 -30.00
N LYS A 8 4.54 10.96 -30.36
CA LYS A 8 5.65 11.53 -29.59
C LYS A 8 5.19 12.09 -28.25
N ASN A 9 4.04 12.75 -28.24
CA ASN A 9 3.49 13.28 -26.99
C ASN A 9 3.01 12.19 -26.03
N GLN A 10 2.46 11.10 -26.56
CA GLN A 10 2.08 9.95 -25.73
C GLN A 10 3.31 9.22 -25.14
N LYS A 11 4.40 9.11 -25.90
CA LYS A 11 5.66 8.57 -25.39
C LYS A 11 6.26 9.46 -24.28
N ASN A 12 6.14 10.77 -24.43
CA ASN A 12 6.65 11.70 -23.42
C ASN A 12 5.78 11.74 -22.16
N GLN A 13 4.48 11.49 -22.28
CA GLN A 13 3.62 11.40 -21.09
C GLN A 13 3.86 10.12 -20.27
N LEU A 14 4.20 9.03 -20.93
CA LEU A 14 4.57 7.78 -20.24
C LEU A 14 5.94 7.89 -19.53
N ASN A 15 6.81 8.77 -20.04
CA ASN A 15 8.12 9.00 -19.42
C ASN A 15 8.07 9.95 -18.22
N ASN A 16 6.94 10.60 -17.98
CA ASN A 16 6.82 11.63 -16.94
C ASN A 16 6.19 11.11 -15.64
N THR A 17 5.98 9.80 -15.54
CA THR A 17 5.41 9.16 -14.35
C THR A 17 6.44 8.78 -13.28
N GLY A 18 7.65 9.32 -13.34
CA GLY A 18 8.68 9.15 -12.30
C GLY A 18 9.26 7.75 -12.18
N ILE A 19 8.82 6.79 -12.99
CA ILE A 19 9.39 5.44 -13.02
C ILE A 19 10.09 5.24 -14.34
N ASN A 20 11.37 4.92 -14.24
CA ASN A 20 12.14 4.47 -15.36
C ASN A 20 11.55 3.14 -15.87
N GLN A 21 10.99 3.14 -17.07
CA GLN A 21 10.42 1.95 -17.69
C GLN A 21 11.42 0.79 -17.76
N GLN A 22 12.72 1.09 -17.85
CA GLN A 22 13.75 0.05 -17.82
C GLN A 22 13.79 -0.67 -16.48
N LYS A 23 13.68 0.06 -15.37
CA LYS A 23 13.62 -0.54 -14.03
C LYS A 23 12.36 -1.37 -13.86
N LEU A 24 11.22 -0.87 -14.34
CA LEU A 24 9.95 -1.58 -14.29
C LEU A 24 10.01 -2.87 -15.10
N ARG A 25 10.59 -2.85 -16.30
CA ARG A 25 10.77 -4.03 -17.13
C ARG A 25 11.73 -5.03 -16.50
N ALA A 26 12.83 -4.56 -15.91
CA ALA A 26 13.78 -5.43 -15.20
C ALA A 26 13.12 -6.11 -14.01
N PHE A 27 12.34 -5.36 -13.22
CA PHE A 27 11.57 -5.88 -12.10
C PHE A 27 10.52 -6.91 -12.56
N ALA A 28 9.75 -6.58 -13.60
CA ALA A 28 8.78 -7.50 -14.18
C ALA A 28 9.44 -8.76 -14.72
N GLY A 29 10.62 -8.64 -15.34
CA GLY A 29 11.40 -9.77 -15.81
C GLY A 29 11.89 -10.69 -14.69
N GLU A 30 12.30 -10.13 -13.56
CA GLU A 30 12.67 -10.90 -12.37
C GLU A 30 11.47 -11.65 -11.79
N LEU A 31 10.35 -10.97 -11.64
CA LEU A 31 9.12 -11.59 -11.14
C LEU A 31 8.61 -12.68 -12.08
N ALA A 32 8.70 -12.46 -13.39
CA ALA A 32 8.22 -13.41 -14.39
C ALA A 32 8.96 -14.75 -14.37
N LYS A 33 10.20 -14.78 -13.85
CA LYS A 33 10.95 -16.04 -13.72
C LYS A 33 10.28 -17.04 -12.79
N ASP A 34 9.57 -16.52 -11.78
CA ASP A 34 8.90 -17.35 -10.76
C ASP A 34 7.41 -17.54 -11.04
N ILE A 35 6.87 -16.83 -12.04
CA ILE A 35 5.44 -16.90 -12.39
C ILE A 35 5.28 -17.83 -13.59
N HIS A 36 4.69 -18.99 -13.35
CA HIS A 36 4.45 -20.02 -14.36
C HIS A 36 2.96 -20.27 -14.62
N THR A 37 2.10 -19.91 -13.69
CA THR A 37 0.66 -20.16 -13.74
C THR A 37 -0.14 -18.91 -13.37
N GLN A 38 -1.44 -18.94 -13.64
CA GLN A 38 -2.36 -17.90 -13.19
C GLN A 38 -2.42 -17.84 -11.65
N ASP A 39 -2.26 -18.98 -10.99
CA ASP A 39 -2.23 -19.02 -9.53
C ASP A 39 -1.01 -18.31 -8.97
N ASP A 40 0.14 -18.45 -9.59
CA ASP A 40 1.36 -17.72 -9.22
C ASP A 40 1.14 -16.21 -9.36
N LEU A 41 0.48 -15.77 -10.42
CA LEU A 41 0.15 -14.36 -10.62
C LEU A 41 -0.82 -13.84 -9.55
N ALA A 42 -1.83 -14.64 -9.22
CA ALA A 42 -2.79 -14.28 -8.17
C ALA A 42 -2.09 -14.16 -6.80
N GLU A 43 -1.17 -15.06 -6.50
CA GLU A 43 -0.35 -15.03 -5.29
C GLU A 43 0.52 -13.78 -5.22
N LEU A 44 1.18 -13.42 -6.32
CA LEU A 44 1.94 -12.18 -6.38
C LEU A 44 1.06 -10.96 -6.16
N SER A 45 -0.09 -10.90 -6.80
CA SER A 45 -1.05 -9.79 -6.65
C SER A 45 -1.51 -9.66 -5.20
N ALA A 46 -1.86 -10.76 -4.57
CA ALA A 46 -2.24 -10.79 -3.15
C ALA A 46 -1.10 -10.31 -2.25
N SER A 47 0.14 -10.70 -2.55
CA SER A 47 1.32 -10.25 -1.79
C SER A 47 1.55 -8.75 -1.90
N LEU A 48 1.40 -8.17 -3.09
CA LEU A 48 1.52 -6.73 -3.28
C LEU A 48 0.44 -5.96 -2.51
N VAL A 49 -0.78 -6.45 -2.53
CA VAL A 49 -1.89 -5.86 -1.77
C VAL A 49 -1.62 -5.94 -0.27
N LYS A 50 -1.20 -7.10 0.22
CA LYS A 50 -0.82 -7.30 1.62
C LYS A 50 0.25 -6.31 2.07
N MET A 51 1.34 -6.21 1.33
CA MET A 51 2.46 -5.32 1.66
C MET A 51 2.02 -3.86 1.69
N THR A 52 1.17 -3.45 0.76
CA THR A 52 0.66 -2.08 0.68
C THR A 52 -0.24 -1.75 1.88
N ILE A 53 -1.16 -2.65 2.21
CA ILE A 53 -2.06 -2.46 3.35
C ILE A 53 -1.26 -2.41 4.65
N GLU A 54 -0.31 -3.32 4.84
CA GLU A 54 0.53 -3.33 6.05
C GLU A 54 1.38 -2.07 6.16
N ALA A 55 1.93 -1.58 5.04
CA ALA A 55 2.68 -0.33 5.02
C ALA A 55 1.78 0.87 5.38
N ALA A 56 0.56 0.90 4.88
CA ALA A 56 -0.42 1.93 5.20
C ALA A 56 -0.81 1.90 6.68
N LEU A 57 -1.06 0.71 7.22
CA LEU A 57 -1.37 0.54 8.64
C LEU A 57 -0.22 0.99 9.53
N GLY A 58 1.02 0.67 9.14
CA GLY A 58 2.21 1.14 9.85
C GLY A 58 2.32 2.66 9.86
N ALA A 59 2.03 3.31 8.74
CA ALA A 59 2.03 4.75 8.63
C ALA A 59 0.90 5.39 9.47
N GLU A 60 -0.28 4.80 9.50
CA GLU A 60 -1.37 5.25 10.36
C GLU A 60 -1.01 5.13 11.84
N MET A 61 -0.38 4.02 12.24
CA MET A 61 0.08 3.83 13.63
C MET A 61 1.15 4.86 14.00
N GLU A 62 2.12 5.12 13.13
CA GLU A 62 3.13 6.14 13.34
C GLU A 62 2.50 7.51 13.56
N HIS A 63 1.51 7.87 12.75
CA HIS A 63 0.77 9.11 12.91
C HIS A 63 -0.03 9.15 14.21
N HIS A 64 -0.66 8.05 14.58
CA HIS A 64 -1.45 7.92 15.80
C HIS A 64 -0.61 8.05 17.07
N LEU A 65 0.57 7.44 17.10
CA LEU A 65 1.48 7.51 18.24
C LEU A 65 2.33 8.79 18.25
N GLY A 66 2.61 9.36 17.07
CA GLY A 66 3.44 10.54 16.93
C GLY A 66 4.95 10.24 16.80
N TYR A 67 5.35 8.97 16.71
CA TYR A 67 6.75 8.59 16.52
C TYR A 67 6.87 7.33 15.65
N ALA A 68 8.00 7.22 14.94
CA ALA A 68 8.26 6.11 14.05
C ALA A 68 8.64 4.83 14.81
N LYS A 69 8.47 3.70 14.14
CA LYS A 69 8.90 2.41 14.67
C LYS A 69 10.41 2.44 14.95
N HIS A 70 10.81 1.92 16.10
CA HIS A 70 12.18 1.92 16.61
C HIS A 70 12.71 3.28 17.09
N GLU A 71 11.94 4.34 17.02
CA GLU A 71 12.25 5.59 17.70
C GLU A 71 11.78 5.54 19.16
N GLN A 72 12.56 6.12 20.04
CA GLN A 72 12.11 6.30 21.42
C GLN A 72 11.16 7.51 21.46
N ASN A 73 10.10 7.38 22.21
CA ASN A 73 9.22 8.50 22.48
C ASN A 73 9.95 9.48 23.38
N THR A 74 10.70 10.39 22.77
CA THR A 74 11.44 11.44 23.47
C THR A 74 10.61 12.69 23.71
N GLN A 75 9.40 12.72 23.17
CA GLN A 75 8.49 13.81 23.40
C GLN A 75 7.81 13.65 24.74
N ASP A 76 8.00 14.65 25.52
CA ASP A 76 7.54 14.88 26.87
C ASP A 76 6.47 13.93 27.44
N ILE A 77 6.85 13.46 28.50
CA ILE A 77 6.25 12.79 29.66
C ILE A 77 4.72 12.96 29.81
N ASP A 78 4.11 13.90 29.11
CA ASP A 78 2.73 14.31 29.38
C ASP A 78 1.68 13.79 28.40
N ILE A 79 2.09 13.17 27.28
CA ILE A 79 1.09 12.91 26.24
C ILE A 79 1.00 11.43 25.93
N SER A 80 0.58 10.63 26.65
CA SER A 80 0.32 9.23 26.43
C SER A 80 1.57 8.34 26.51
N ASN A 81 1.63 7.57 27.53
CA ASN A 81 2.43 6.35 27.62
C ASN A 81 1.99 5.30 26.58
N ASN A 82 1.36 5.71 25.50
CA ASN A 82 0.87 4.81 24.49
C ASN A 82 2.02 4.33 23.62
N THR A 83 2.10 3.03 23.43
CA THR A 83 3.16 2.37 22.69
C THR A 83 2.56 1.32 21.75
N ARG A 84 3.37 0.88 20.80
CA ARG A 84 3.03 -0.27 19.99
C ARG A 84 2.92 -1.52 20.87
N ASN A 85 1.90 -2.33 20.61
CA ASN A 85 1.62 -3.53 21.38
C ASN A 85 1.40 -4.74 20.46
N GLY A 86 2.37 -4.98 19.58
CA GLY A 86 2.34 -6.11 18.66
C GLY A 86 1.32 -5.96 17.55
N TYR A 87 0.94 -7.11 17.00
CA TYR A 87 0.04 -7.21 15.86
C TYR A 87 -0.99 -8.30 16.12
N TYR A 88 -2.11 -8.21 15.42
CA TYR A 88 -3.04 -9.33 15.34
C TYR A 88 -3.30 -9.71 13.89
N PRO A 89 -3.49 -11.00 13.58
CA PRO A 89 -3.79 -11.44 12.23
C PRO A 89 -5.25 -11.12 11.87
N LYS A 90 -5.45 -10.76 10.62
CA LYS A 90 -6.78 -10.54 10.07
C LYS A 90 -6.81 -11.08 8.64
N THR A 91 -7.78 -11.91 8.34
CA THR A 91 -7.99 -12.42 6.99
C THR A 91 -9.00 -11.55 6.25
N ILE A 92 -8.61 -11.07 5.08
CA ILE A 92 -9.44 -10.23 4.24
C ILE A 92 -9.63 -10.89 2.89
N LYS A 93 -10.86 -10.86 2.38
CA LYS A 93 -11.21 -11.38 1.07
C LYS A 93 -11.14 -10.28 0.03
N GLY A 94 -10.32 -10.50 -1.00
CA GLY A 94 -10.18 -9.62 -2.15
C GLY A 94 -10.51 -10.33 -3.45
N SER A 95 -10.41 -9.62 -4.56
CA SER A 95 -10.65 -10.15 -5.91
C SER A 95 -9.68 -11.28 -6.29
N HIS A 96 -8.51 -11.31 -5.67
CA HIS A 96 -7.44 -12.28 -5.95
C HIS A 96 -7.32 -13.37 -4.88
N GLY A 97 -8.33 -13.50 -4.03
CA GLY A 97 -8.37 -14.50 -2.97
C GLY A 97 -8.30 -13.92 -1.58
N GLU A 98 -8.07 -14.80 -0.60
CA GLU A 98 -7.92 -14.38 0.79
C GLU A 98 -6.49 -13.96 1.08
N VAL A 99 -6.36 -12.87 1.83
CA VAL A 99 -5.07 -12.33 2.25
C VAL A 99 -5.07 -12.19 3.76
N GLU A 100 -4.08 -12.79 4.41
CA GLU A 100 -3.84 -12.56 5.83
C GLU A 100 -2.94 -11.35 5.99
N ILE A 101 -3.39 -10.38 6.75
CA ILE A 101 -2.63 -9.18 7.10
C ILE A 101 -2.40 -9.12 8.60
N PHE A 102 -1.31 -8.47 9.01
CA PHE A 102 -1.02 -8.21 10.41
C PHE A 102 -1.34 -6.75 10.72
N VAL A 103 -2.34 -6.56 11.57
CA VAL A 103 -2.82 -5.24 11.96
C VAL A 103 -2.12 -4.83 13.25
N PRO A 104 -1.46 -3.66 13.30
CA PRO A 104 -0.78 -3.21 14.50
C PRO A 104 -1.77 -2.83 15.60
N ARG A 105 -1.37 -3.05 16.84
CA ARG A 105 -2.12 -2.65 18.03
C ARG A 105 -1.31 -1.68 18.85
N ASP A 106 -2.00 -0.79 19.54
CA ASP A 106 -1.42 0.08 20.55
C ASP A 106 -1.80 -0.40 21.95
N ARG A 107 -1.02 -0.01 22.93
CA ARG A 107 -1.22 -0.42 24.33
C ARG A 107 -2.56 0.10 24.87
N SER A 108 -2.96 1.29 24.49
CA SER A 108 -4.21 1.93 24.95
C SER A 108 -5.44 1.42 24.23
N SER A 109 -5.29 0.59 23.20
CA SER A 109 -6.39 0.10 22.36
C SER A 109 -7.21 1.21 21.72
N SER A 110 -6.59 2.36 21.46
CA SER A 110 -7.25 3.54 20.90
C SER A 110 -7.05 3.67 19.39
N PHE A 111 -6.18 2.85 18.80
CA PHE A 111 -5.89 2.91 17.38
C PHE A 111 -7.06 2.38 16.55
N GLU A 112 -7.58 3.24 15.68
CA GLU A 112 -8.65 2.89 14.74
C GLU A 112 -8.12 3.10 13.31
N PRO A 113 -7.75 2.01 12.61
CA PRO A 113 -7.27 2.14 11.25
C PRO A 113 -8.36 2.63 10.31
N ILE A 114 -7.98 3.47 9.37
CA ILE A 114 -8.88 4.03 8.36
C ILE A 114 -8.88 3.15 7.11
N ILE A 115 -7.70 2.71 6.70
CA ILE A 115 -7.55 1.95 5.45
C ILE A 115 -8.28 0.60 5.50
N ILE A 116 -8.27 -0.04 6.65
CA ILE A 116 -9.04 -1.25 6.93
C ILE A 116 -9.76 -1.05 8.26
N GLU A 117 -11.06 -0.87 8.20
CA GLU A 117 -11.86 -0.64 9.40
C GLU A 117 -11.98 -1.90 10.27
N LYS A 118 -12.21 -1.69 11.56
CA LYS A 118 -12.48 -2.80 12.48
C LYS A 118 -13.72 -3.55 12.00
N GLY A 119 -13.62 -4.87 11.96
CA GLY A 119 -14.72 -5.73 11.49
C GLY A 119 -14.84 -5.86 9.98
N GLN A 120 -14.09 -5.10 9.22
CA GLN A 120 -14.06 -5.25 7.77
C GLN A 120 -13.40 -6.57 7.38
N THR A 121 -14.07 -7.34 6.54
CA THR A 121 -13.59 -8.66 6.08
C THR A 121 -13.38 -8.71 4.57
N ARG A 122 -13.79 -7.69 3.83
CA ARG A 122 -13.71 -7.65 2.36
C ARG A 122 -13.09 -6.34 1.90
N LEU A 123 -12.27 -6.43 0.85
CA LEU A 123 -11.65 -5.27 0.23
C LEU A 123 -12.53 -4.58 -0.80
N GLY A 124 -13.54 -5.27 -1.34
CA GLY A 124 -14.33 -4.76 -2.45
C GLY A 124 -13.46 -4.53 -3.69
N SER A 125 -13.48 -3.33 -4.25
CA SER A 125 -12.62 -2.95 -5.37
C SER A 125 -11.27 -2.36 -4.95
N PHE A 126 -10.98 -2.29 -3.67
CA PHE A 126 -9.80 -1.61 -3.13
C PHE A 126 -8.49 -2.27 -3.58
N ASP A 127 -8.46 -3.60 -3.61
CA ASP A 127 -7.31 -4.36 -4.10
C ASP A 127 -7.01 -4.05 -5.57
N ASN A 128 -8.04 -3.96 -6.40
CA ASN A 128 -7.88 -3.58 -7.80
C ASN A 128 -7.35 -2.15 -7.96
N GLN A 129 -7.77 -1.24 -7.11
CA GLN A 129 -7.25 0.13 -7.09
C GLN A 129 -5.77 0.15 -6.76
N ILE A 130 -5.34 -0.60 -5.74
CA ILE A 130 -3.92 -0.73 -5.38
C ILE A 130 -3.11 -1.27 -6.57
N LEU A 131 -3.57 -2.35 -7.17
CA LEU A 131 -2.87 -2.98 -8.31
C LEU A 131 -2.80 -2.05 -9.52
N SER A 132 -3.86 -1.25 -9.77
CA SER A 132 -3.85 -0.24 -10.82
C SER A 132 -2.78 0.82 -10.60
N LEU A 133 -2.56 1.23 -9.36
CA LEU A 133 -1.54 2.22 -9.03
C LEU A 133 -0.12 1.66 -9.25
N TYR A 134 0.11 0.40 -8.91
CA TYR A 134 1.37 -0.27 -9.26
C TYR A 134 1.56 -0.37 -10.78
N ALA A 135 0.50 -0.69 -11.51
CA ALA A 135 0.54 -0.75 -12.97
C ALA A 135 0.87 0.61 -13.61
N LYS A 136 0.47 1.71 -12.98
CA LYS A 136 0.84 3.06 -13.38
C LYS A 136 2.26 3.44 -12.98
N GLY A 137 2.93 2.58 -12.24
CA GLY A 137 4.33 2.74 -11.87
C GLY A 137 4.56 3.43 -10.53
N MET A 138 3.57 3.52 -9.67
CA MET A 138 3.73 4.10 -8.35
C MET A 138 4.43 3.13 -7.39
N SER A 139 5.30 3.64 -6.55
CA SER A 139 5.90 2.87 -5.47
C SER A 139 4.89 2.66 -4.33
N THR A 140 5.16 1.68 -3.47
CA THR A 140 4.34 1.44 -2.26
C THR A 140 4.18 2.72 -1.43
N ARG A 141 5.26 3.48 -1.26
CA ARG A 141 5.25 4.74 -0.53
C ARG A 141 4.30 5.77 -1.15
N ASP A 142 4.35 5.91 -2.49
CA ASP A 142 3.49 6.84 -3.21
C ASP A 142 2.02 6.42 -3.15
N ILE A 143 1.75 5.12 -3.23
CA ILE A 143 0.41 4.56 -3.11
C ILE A 143 -0.16 4.87 -1.72
N VAL A 144 0.60 4.64 -0.67
CA VAL A 144 0.20 4.93 0.71
C VAL A 144 -0.08 6.43 0.89
N SER A 145 0.77 7.29 0.33
CA SER A 145 0.56 8.74 0.37
C SER A 145 -0.73 9.16 -0.36
N THR A 146 -1.00 8.56 -1.51
CA THR A 146 -2.21 8.81 -2.28
C THR A 146 -3.47 8.44 -1.50
N PHE A 147 -3.49 7.29 -0.85
CA PHE A 147 -4.62 6.89 -0.03
C PHE A 147 -4.83 7.78 1.18
N LYS A 148 -3.77 8.27 1.80
CA LYS A 148 -3.86 9.23 2.90
C LYS A 148 -4.50 10.55 2.45
N GLU A 149 -4.14 11.05 1.28
CA GLU A 149 -4.74 12.25 0.70
C GLU A 149 -6.23 12.06 0.42
N ILE A 150 -6.62 10.91 -0.09
CA ILE A 150 -8.02 10.57 -0.35
C ILE A 150 -8.80 10.51 0.96
N ASP A 151 -8.28 9.86 1.99
CA ASP A 151 -8.91 9.77 3.30
C ASP A 151 -9.10 11.14 3.94
N LEU A 152 -8.11 12.02 3.83
CA LEU A 152 -8.20 13.39 4.34
C LEU A 152 -9.24 14.23 3.57
N ALA A 153 -9.42 13.98 2.29
CA ALA A 153 -10.38 14.70 1.46
C ALA A 153 -11.83 14.27 1.74
N ILE A 154 -12.06 13.06 2.19
CA ILE A 154 -13.38 12.51 2.51
C ILE A 154 -13.86 12.95 3.90
N LYS A 155 -12.94 13.29 4.77
CA LYS A 155 -13.22 13.83 6.11
C LYS A 155 -13.36 15.34 6.09
#